data_8416aa2a83f7ddbc91d53468baf5efea
#
_entry.id   8416aa2a83f7ddbc91d53468baf5efea
#
_cell.length_a   1.000
_cell.length_b   1.000
_cell.length_c   1.000
_cell.angle_alpha   90.00
_cell.angle_beta   90.00
_cell.angle_gamma   90.00
#
_symmetry.space_group_name_H-M   'P 1'
#
loop_
_entity.id
_entity.type
_entity.pdbx_description
1 polymer ?
#
loop_
_entity_poly.entity_id
_entity_poly.type
_entity_poly.pdbx_seq_one_letter_code
_entity_poly.pdbx_strand_id
1 'polypeptide(L)'
;MADQYPHIIRWTLVVICTVLLLFSPVSAFTANSLDITVDKGGDATAVFTFTLDGVIENAIPQSMLEEQLVNGLSSSTEPPTLISMDRSSATLLMKNFAGVKDVETGTEYQTGSMDFKKADIALKNSAVSTVITADFSPSRITVTFPDKYARTFSDVDALPALTHTVVDAAKASAAAKAATTGAIQVTASPANAEVWIDGVYQGNAPQTFSDLAPGTHALEFRKSGYSPITKSVNVTGGKTLKVSVVLVTDASAVQETPASPGFGGMAAGVALTAGSVLLYINRRKNLP
;
A
#
# COMPACT_ATOMS: atom_id res chain seq x y z
N MET A 1 72.53 -43.28 35.32
CA MET A 1 72.28 -41.91 34.81
C MET A 1 71.09 -41.94 33.75
N ALA A 2 69.90 -42.20 34.20
CA ALA A 2 68.76 -42.21 33.28
C ALA A 2 67.42 -42.06 34.02
N ASP A 3 67.19 -40.91 34.72
CA ASP A 3 65.92 -40.74 35.41
C ASP A 3 65.55 -39.28 35.74
N GLN A 4 66.10 -38.31 35.00
CA GLN A 4 65.79 -36.89 35.28
C GLN A 4 64.92 -36.17 34.17
N TYR A 5 64.59 -36.86 33.09
CA TYR A 5 63.85 -36.22 31.96
C TYR A 5 62.33 -36.27 32.02
N PRO A 6 61.64 -37.15 32.72
CA PRO A 6 60.18 -37.23 32.65
C PRO A 6 59.49 -36.05 33.42
N HIS A 7 60.11 -35.44 34.40
CA HIS A 7 59.45 -34.35 35.14
C HIS A 7 59.44 -33.03 34.40
N ILE A 8 60.50 -32.68 33.67
CA ILE A 8 60.59 -31.42 32.92
C ILE A 8 59.56 -31.43 31.75
N ILE A 9 59.41 -32.55 31.07
CA ILE A 9 58.44 -32.67 29.99
C ILE A 9 56.98 -32.59 30.51
N ARG A 10 56.71 -33.16 31.70
CA ARG A 10 55.39 -33.07 32.31
C ARG A 10 55.07 -31.65 32.76
N TRP A 11 56.02 -30.90 33.31
CA TRP A 11 55.84 -29.51 33.73
C TRP A 11 55.69 -28.57 32.51
N THR A 12 56.46 -28.74 31.47
CA THR A 12 56.33 -27.97 30.22
C THR A 12 55.01 -28.24 29.52
N LEU A 13 54.52 -29.50 29.50
CA LEU A 13 53.20 -29.83 28.96
C LEU A 13 52.05 -29.23 29.79
N VAL A 14 52.16 -29.24 31.13
CA VAL A 14 51.17 -28.63 32.02
C VAL A 14 51.18 -27.11 31.88
N VAL A 15 52.35 -26.47 31.77
CA VAL A 15 52.43 -25.01 31.54
C VAL A 15 51.91 -24.63 30.16
N ILE A 16 52.16 -25.39 29.10
CA ILE A 16 51.60 -25.16 27.78
C ILE A 16 50.09 -25.37 27.79
N CYS A 17 49.59 -26.41 28.49
CA CYS A 17 48.16 -26.67 28.60
C CYS A 17 47.43 -25.61 29.45
N THR A 18 48.04 -25.08 30.50
CA THR A 18 47.48 -23.99 31.30
C THR A 18 47.54 -22.65 30.58
N VAL A 19 48.54 -22.37 29.74
CA VAL A 19 48.60 -21.19 28.90
C VAL A 19 47.57 -21.26 27.77
N LEU A 20 47.33 -22.46 27.19
CA LEU A 20 46.26 -22.68 26.19
C LEU A 20 44.84 -22.55 26.77
N LEU A 21 44.65 -22.86 28.06
CA LEU A 21 43.37 -22.73 28.77
C LEU A 21 43.03 -21.28 29.16
N LEU A 22 43.98 -20.34 29.06
CA LEU A 22 43.76 -18.93 29.34
C LEU A 22 43.34 -18.11 28.10
N PHE A 23 43.40 -18.70 26.90
CA PHE A 23 42.80 -18.11 25.71
C PHE A 23 41.37 -18.62 25.55
N SER A 24 40.46 -18.15 26.41
CA SER A 24 39.07 -18.15 26.09
C SER A 24 38.92 -17.32 24.81
N PRO A 25 38.15 -17.75 23.80
CA PRO A 25 37.86 -16.88 22.66
C PRO A 25 37.21 -15.61 23.19
N VAL A 26 37.93 -14.51 23.09
CA VAL A 26 37.41 -13.20 23.50
C VAL A 26 36.49 -12.76 22.38
N SER A 27 35.24 -12.46 22.72
CA SER A 27 34.31 -11.84 21.76
C SER A 27 34.88 -10.49 21.39
N ALA A 28 35.41 -10.40 20.16
CA ALA A 28 36.09 -9.22 19.68
C ALA A 28 35.13 -8.09 19.27
N PHE A 29 33.88 -8.47 18.96
CA PHE A 29 32.85 -7.60 18.41
C PHE A 29 31.49 -8.04 18.94
N THR A 30 30.74 -7.10 19.48
CA THR A 30 29.37 -7.32 19.95
C THR A 30 28.46 -6.26 19.31
N ALA A 31 27.45 -6.69 18.55
CA ALA A 31 26.43 -5.81 18.02
C ALA A 31 25.44 -5.39 19.11
N ASN A 32 25.33 -4.08 19.35
CA ASN A 32 24.46 -3.54 20.40
C ASN A 32 23.08 -3.19 19.86
N SER A 33 23.00 -2.33 18.83
CA SER A 33 21.73 -1.96 18.24
C SER A 33 21.83 -1.67 16.73
N LEU A 34 20.71 -1.81 16.07
CA LEU A 34 20.52 -1.41 14.67
C LEU A 34 19.23 -0.58 14.60
N ASP A 35 19.39 0.72 14.40
CA ASP A 35 18.28 1.65 14.29
C ASP A 35 18.11 2.07 12.81
N ILE A 36 17.04 1.63 12.19
CA ILE A 36 16.73 1.83 10.77
C ILE A 36 15.62 2.87 10.66
N THR A 37 15.87 3.96 9.93
CA THR A 37 14.86 4.99 9.65
C THR A 37 14.55 5.02 8.16
N VAL A 38 13.32 4.67 7.81
CA VAL A 38 12.81 4.63 6.44
C VAL A 38 12.33 6.03 6.06
N ASP A 39 12.72 6.50 4.89
CA ASP A 39 12.24 7.75 4.33
C ASP A 39 10.96 7.57 3.48
N LYS A 40 10.43 8.66 2.95
CA LYS A 40 9.21 8.63 2.12
C LYS A 40 9.41 7.93 0.77
N GLY A 41 10.63 7.81 0.30
CA GLY A 41 10.98 7.14 -0.96
C GLY A 41 11.20 5.64 -0.81
N GLY A 42 11.27 5.13 0.43
CA GLY A 42 11.59 3.73 0.72
C GLY A 42 13.08 3.45 0.90
N ASP A 43 13.93 4.47 0.79
CA ASP A 43 15.33 4.37 1.20
C ASP A 43 15.39 4.41 2.74
N ALA A 44 16.46 3.85 3.32
CA ALA A 44 16.62 3.88 4.77
C ALA A 44 18.04 4.27 5.18
N THR A 45 18.11 5.01 6.29
CA THR A 45 19.34 5.25 7.01
C THR A 45 19.40 4.29 8.20
N ALA A 46 20.45 3.49 8.26
CA ALA A 46 20.69 2.54 9.35
C ALA A 46 21.86 3.02 10.20
N VAL A 47 21.64 3.11 11.50
CA VAL A 47 22.70 3.36 12.49
C VAL A 47 22.94 2.07 13.26
N PHE A 48 24.11 1.49 13.06
CA PHE A 48 24.53 0.26 13.70
C PHE A 48 25.52 0.60 14.82
N THR A 49 25.22 0.23 16.06
CA THR A 49 26.11 0.43 17.21
C THR A 49 26.71 -0.89 17.67
N PHE A 50 27.97 -0.87 18.02
CA PHE A 50 28.70 -2.06 18.43
C PHE A 50 29.75 -1.72 19.48
N THR A 51 30.26 -2.76 20.14
CA THR A 51 31.38 -2.67 21.08
C THR A 51 32.52 -3.52 20.57
N LEU A 52 33.73 -2.97 20.55
CA LEU A 52 34.98 -3.68 20.30
C LEU A 52 35.66 -3.98 21.64
N ASP A 53 36.12 -5.22 21.82
CA ASP A 53 36.85 -5.56 23.06
C ASP A 53 38.30 -5.05 22.97
N GLY A 54 38.75 -4.30 23.99
CA GLY A 54 39.93 -3.45 23.98
C GLY A 54 41.28 -4.10 23.63
N VAL A 55 41.39 -5.43 23.66
CA VAL A 55 42.61 -6.15 23.26
C VAL A 55 42.71 -6.23 21.72
N ILE A 56 41.60 -6.21 21.03
CA ILE A 56 41.50 -6.42 19.57
C ILE A 56 41.20 -5.11 18.84
N GLU A 57 40.74 -4.09 19.56
CA GLU A 57 40.37 -2.77 19.05
C GLU A 57 41.39 -2.15 18.07
N ASN A 58 42.70 -2.39 18.34
CA ASN A 58 43.81 -1.88 17.54
C ASN A 58 44.35 -2.90 16.51
N ALA A 59 43.88 -4.15 16.55
CA ALA A 59 44.40 -5.24 15.70
C ALA A 59 43.59 -5.41 14.40
N ILE A 60 42.30 -5.01 14.37
CA ILE A 60 41.46 -5.13 13.19
C ILE A 60 41.53 -3.83 12.39
N PRO A 61 41.94 -3.89 11.12
CA PRO A 61 41.87 -2.73 10.23
C PRO A 61 40.39 -2.29 10.05
N GLN A 62 40.15 -0.98 10.13
CA GLN A 62 38.84 -0.40 9.94
C GLN A 62 38.19 -0.84 8.61
N SER A 63 38.98 -0.93 7.53
CA SER A 63 38.50 -1.40 6.21
C SER A 63 37.94 -2.82 6.23
N MET A 64 38.44 -3.70 7.09
CA MET A 64 37.91 -5.05 7.24
C MET A 64 36.57 -5.04 7.97
N LEU A 65 36.41 -4.21 9.00
CA LEU A 65 35.13 -4.03 9.71
C LEU A 65 34.07 -3.44 8.75
N GLU A 66 34.45 -2.44 7.95
CA GLU A 66 33.57 -1.83 6.95
C GLU A 66 33.07 -2.87 5.94
N GLU A 67 33.94 -3.68 5.37
CA GLU A 67 33.60 -4.73 4.42
C GLU A 67 32.65 -5.78 5.02
N GLN A 68 32.94 -6.25 6.24
CA GLN A 68 32.11 -7.26 6.92
C GLN A 68 30.73 -6.69 7.29
N LEU A 69 30.68 -5.44 7.73
CA LEU A 69 29.43 -4.77 8.07
C LEU A 69 28.54 -4.59 6.82
N VAL A 70 29.11 -4.10 5.72
CA VAL A 70 28.37 -3.95 4.45
C VAL A 70 27.87 -5.31 3.97
N ASN A 71 28.69 -6.34 4.00
CA ASN A 71 28.30 -7.69 3.58
C ASN A 71 27.23 -8.29 4.50
N GLY A 72 27.33 -8.10 5.82
CA GLY A 72 26.40 -8.63 6.82
C GLY A 72 25.03 -7.98 6.76
N LEU A 73 24.97 -6.69 6.41
CA LEU A 73 23.71 -5.94 6.30
C LEU A 73 23.12 -5.93 4.89
N SER A 74 23.78 -6.57 3.92
CA SER A 74 23.26 -6.72 2.56
C SER A 74 22.07 -7.67 2.57
N SER A 75 20.86 -7.11 2.47
CA SER A 75 19.59 -7.87 2.49
C SER A 75 18.95 -8.00 1.10
N SER A 76 19.36 -7.18 0.15
CA SER A 76 18.73 -7.03 -1.16
C SER A 76 19.75 -7.00 -2.30
N THR A 77 19.26 -6.77 -3.49
CA THR A 77 20.06 -6.67 -4.74
C THR A 77 21.11 -5.56 -4.73
N GLU A 78 20.96 -4.53 -3.88
CA GLU A 78 21.91 -3.43 -3.75
C GLU A 78 22.59 -3.48 -2.38
N PRO A 79 23.95 -3.51 -2.33
CA PRO A 79 24.67 -3.44 -1.07
C PRO A 79 24.47 -2.06 -0.40
N PRO A 80 24.43 -2.00 0.93
CA PRO A 80 24.33 -0.73 1.65
C PRO A 80 25.59 0.12 1.40
N THR A 81 25.41 1.43 1.36
CA THR A 81 26.50 2.40 1.20
C THR A 81 26.90 2.93 2.57
N LEU A 82 28.16 2.76 2.95
CA LEU A 82 28.68 3.32 4.19
C LEU A 82 28.79 4.85 4.07
N ILE A 83 28.12 5.59 4.96
CA ILE A 83 28.19 7.05 5.06
C ILE A 83 29.31 7.47 6.01
N SER A 84 29.36 6.89 7.18
CA SER A 84 30.37 7.16 8.19
C SER A 84 30.54 5.97 9.11
N MET A 85 31.73 5.80 9.66
CA MET A 85 32.01 4.79 10.67
C MET A 85 33.04 5.33 11.65
N ASP A 86 32.82 5.04 12.93
CA ASP A 86 33.76 5.21 14.03
C ASP A 86 33.98 3.87 14.74
N ARG A 87 34.62 3.87 15.93
CA ARG A 87 34.92 2.66 16.66
C ARG A 87 33.75 2.05 17.43
N SER A 88 32.60 2.70 17.44
CA SER A 88 31.43 2.28 18.21
C SER A 88 30.14 2.33 17.38
N SER A 89 30.17 2.96 16.22
CA SER A 89 29.00 3.09 15.36
C SER A 89 29.34 3.18 13.87
N ALA A 90 28.38 2.77 13.05
CA ALA A 90 28.43 2.93 11.61
C ALA A 90 27.05 3.42 11.11
N THR A 91 27.07 4.39 10.20
CA THR A 91 25.88 4.88 9.53
C THR A 91 25.91 4.45 8.06
N LEU A 92 24.85 3.78 7.64
CA LEU A 92 24.72 3.23 6.28
C LEU A 92 23.47 3.76 5.63
N LEU A 93 23.55 3.94 4.31
CA LEU A 93 22.40 4.19 3.45
C LEU A 93 22.00 2.90 2.73
N MET A 94 20.78 2.47 2.92
CA MET A 94 20.17 1.31 2.25
C MET A 94 19.17 1.79 1.22
N LYS A 95 19.54 1.68 -0.05
CA LYS A 95 18.66 2.02 -1.17
C LYS A 95 17.56 0.97 -1.33
N ASN A 96 16.34 1.44 -1.66
CA ASN A 96 15.19 0.55 -1.89
C ASN A 96 14.95 -0.45 -0.74
N PHE A 97 15.22 -0.02 0.52
CA PHE A 97 15.02 -0.86 1.72
C PHE A 97 13.55 -1.28 1.88
N ALA A 98 12.64 -0.39 1.55
CA ALA A 98 11.21 -0.68 1.55
C ALA A 98 10.62 -0.44 0.16
N GLY A 99 9.85 -1.40 -0.33
CA GLY A 99 8.94 -1.18 -1.45
C GLY A 99 7.84 -0.21 -1.03
N VAL A 100 7.57 0.80 -1.86
CA VAL A 100 6.57 1.84 -1.61
C VAL A 100 5.42 1.68 -2.58
N LYS A 101 4.20 1.58 -2.05
CA LYS A 101 2.99 1.42 -2.85
C LYS A 101 1.92 2.40 -2.38
N ASP A 102 1.33 3.12 -3.32
CA ASP A 102 0.17 3.95 -3.04
C ASP A 102 -1.08 3.09 -2.85
N VAL A 103 -1.79 3.29 -1.75
CA VAL A 103 -3.01 2.57 -1.39
C VAL A 103 -4.15 3.55 -1.13
N GLU A 104 -5.36 3.03 -1.07
CA GLU A 104 -6.58 3.83 -0.95
C GLU A 104 -6.59 4.77 0.26
N THR A 105 -5.95 4.37 1.36
CA THR A 105 -5.93 5.12 2.62
C THR A 105 -4.60 5.84 2.91
N GLY A 106 -3.59 5.71 2.03
CA GLY A 106 -2.26 6.29 2.28
C GLY A 106 -1.17 5.66 1.44
N THR A 107 -0.03 5.41 2.06
CA THR A 107 1.15 4.80 1.43
C THR A 107 1.60 3.58 2.22
N GLU A 108 1.64 2.42 1.58
CA GLU A 108 2.13 1.17 2.16
C GLU A 108 3.63 1.02 1.91
N TYR A 109 4.36 0.70 2.97
CA TYR A 109 5.78 0.38 2.99
C TYR A 109 5.95 -1.10 3.29
N GLN A 110 6.71 -1.82 2.46
CA GLN A 110 6.99 -3.23 2.64
C GLN A 110 8.50 -3.47 2.63
N THR A 111 9.08 -3.85 3.78
CA THR A 111 10.52 -4.16 3.89
C THR A 111 10.78 -5.61 3.51
N GLY A 112 12.02 -5.89 3.07
CA GLY A 112 12.54 -7.25 3.02
C GLY A 112 12.87 -7.80 4.42
N SER A 113 13.28 -9.07 4.48
CA SER A 113 13.89 -9.67 5.67
C SER A 113 15.41 -9.53 5.61
N MET A 114 16.07 -9.39 6.78
CA MET A 114 17.54 -9.35 6.90
C MET A 114 17.99 -10.48 7.83
N ASP A 115 18.97 -11.25 7.38
CA ASP A 115 19.57 -12.37 8.15
C ASP A 115 20.99 -11.99 8.55
N PHE A 116 21.21 -11.76 9.86
CA PHE A 116 22.48 -11.31 10.40
C PHE A 116 23.51 -12.47 10.54
N LYS A 117 23.07 -13.73 10.54
CA LYS A 117 23.95 -14.90 10.59
C LYS A 117 24.82 -15.05 9.34
N LYS A 118 24.47 -14.41 8.23
CA LYS A 118 25.34 -14.42 7.04
C LYS A 118 26.70 -13.79 7.30
N ALA A 119 26.75 -12.71 8.09
CA ALA A 119 28.00 -12.08 8.49
C ALA A 119 28.85 -12.99 9.38
N ASP A 120 28.23 -13.70 10.32
CA ASP A 120 28.91 -14.68 11.19
C ASP A 120 29.50 -15.82 10.37
N ILE A 121 28.78 -16.31 9.38
CA ILE A 121 29.26 -17.38 8.48
C ILE A 121 30.44 -16.90 7.64
N ALA A 122 30.38 -15.67 7.11
CA ALA A 122 31.47 -15.09 6.32
C ALA A 122 32.74 -14.95 7.18
N LEU A 123 32.61 -14.48 8.42
CA LEU A 123 33.74 -14.38 9.34
C LEU A 123 34.33 -15.74 9.70
N LYS A 124 33.49 -16.74 9.99
CA LYS A 124 33.94 -18.13 10.30
C LYS A 124 34.73 -18.75 9.16
N ASN A 125 34.49 -18.35 7.94
CA ASN A 125 35.22 -18.83 6.74
C ASN A 125 36.49 -18.00 6.43
N SER A 126 36.76 -16.94 7.21
CA SER A 126 37.94 -16.09 7.01
C SER A 126 39.17 -16.62 7.77
N ALA A 127 40.36 -16.18 7.35
CA ALA A 127 41.62 -16.57 8.02
C ALA A 127 41.73 -16.06 9.48
N VAL A 128 40.91 -15.10 9.88
CA VAL A 128 40.92 -14.51 11.23
C VAL A 128 39.98 -15.22 12.22
N SER A 129 39.17 -16.17 11.73
CA SER A 129 38.18 -16.91 12.54
C SER A 129 38.76 -17.74 13.68
N THR A 130 40.07 -18.06 13.61
CA THR A 130 40.76 -18.81 14.66
C THR A 130 41.10 -17.97 15.90
N VAL A 131 41.06 -16.63 15.78
CA VAL A 131 41.47 -15.69 16.81
C VAL A 131 40.34 -14.79 17.27
N ILE A 132 39.33 -14.58 16.41
CA ILE A 132 38.25 -13.61 16.62
C ILE A 132 36.89 -14.32 16.51
N THR A 133 36.08 -14.19 17.55
CA THR A 133 34.64 -14.46 17.51
C THR A 133 33.90 -13.14 17.48
N ALA A 134 32.97 -13.00 16.52
CA ALA A 134 32.10 -11.83 16.43
C ALA A 134 30.65 -12.30 16.37
N ASP A 135 29.79 -11.58 17.04
CA ASP A 135 28.34 -11.70 16.92
C ASP A 135 27.80 -10.43 16.27
N PHE A 136 27.33 -10.57 15.03
CA PHE A 136 26.76 -9.47 14.25
C PHE A 136 25.25 -9.33 14.45
N SER A 137 24.63 -10.18 15.27
CA SER A 137 23.20 -10.09 15.59
C SER A 137 22.97 -9.00 16.63
N PRO A 138 22.32 -7.86 16.28
CA PRO A 138 22.09 -6.79 17.24
C PRO A 138 21.14 -7.25 18.34
N SER A 139 21.49 -6.93 19.59
CA SER A 139 20.59 -7.21 20.72
C SER A 139 19.28 -6.44 20.65
N ARG A 140 19.25 -5.33 19.90
CA ARG A 140 18.04 -4.55 19.63
C ARG A 140 18.03 -4.01 18.21
N ILE A 141 16.91 -4.19 17.51
CA ILE A 141 16.65 -3.63 16.17
C ILE A 141 15.41 -2.76 16.25
N THR A 142 15.50 -1.52 15.79
CA THR A 142 14.36 -0.61 15.68
C THR A 142 14.17 -0.19 14.23
N VAL A 143 12.98 -0.39 13.69
CA VAL A 143 12.61 0.11 12.35
C VAL A 143 11.56 1.20 12.53
N THR A 144 11.90 2.42 12.09
CA THR A 144 11.04 3.61 12.16
C THR A 144 10.56 3.99 10.76
N PHE A 145 9.26 4.12 10.59
CA PHE A 145 8.60 4.52 9.35
C PHE A 145 8.40 6.05 9.27
N PRO A 146 8.06 6.61 8.09
CA PRO A 146 7.96 8.07 7.88
C PRO A 146 6.97 8.81 8.78
N ASP A 147 5.96 8.12 9.32
CA ASP A 147 4.99 8.65 10.30
C ASP A 147 5.47 8.58 11.75
N LYS A 148 6.75 8.17 11.96
CA LYS A 148 7.37 7.90 13.26
C LYS A 148 6.83 6.66 13.98
N TYR A 149 6.02 5.85 13.31
CA TYR A 149 5.71 4.53 13.83
C TYR A 149 6.97 3.69 13.86
N ALA A 150 7.25 3.05 15.00
CA ALA A 150 8.44 2.23 15.17
C ALA A 150 8.10 0.83 15.67
N ARG A 151 8.83 -0.17 15.16
CA ARG A 151 8.80 -1.54 15.66
C ARG A 151 10.18 -1.93 16.16
N THR A 152 10.21 -2.48 17.36
CA THR A 152 11.46 -2.93 18.01
C THR A 152 11.44 -4.44 18.16
N PHE A 153 12.59 -5.05 17.92
CA PHE A 153 12.86 -6.47 18.08
C PHE A 153 14.08 -6.61 19.00
N SER A 154 14.07 -7.59 19.90
CA SER A 154 15.19 -7.86 20.79
C SER A 154 15.65 -9.29 20.62
N ASP A 155 16.97 -9.50 20.65
CA ASP A 155 17.62 -10.80 20.63
C ASP A 155 17.15 -11.69 19.46
N VAL A 156 17.08 -11.12 18.25
CA VAL A 156 16.68 -11.84 17.04
C VAL A 156 17.85 -11.99 16.08
N ASP A 157 17.99 -13.17 15.49
CA ASP A 157 19.01 -13.49 14.48
C ASP A 157 18.69 -12.91 13.09
N ALA A 158 17.44 -12.50 12.89
CA ALA A 158 16.96 -11.94 11.63
C ALA A 158 15.85 -10.90 11.86
N LEU A 159 15.86 -9.84 11.07
CA LEU A 159 14.72 -8.92 10.94
C LEU A 159 13.69 -9.53 10.00
N PRO A 160 12.45 -9.77 10.43
CA PRO A 160 11.40 -10.24 9.53
C PRO A 160 10.97 -9.15 8.54
N ALA A 161 10.38 -9.53 7.43
CA ALA A 161 9.72 -8.59 6.54
C ALA A 161 8.58 -7.87 7.28
N LEU A 162 8.49 -6.56 7.11
CA LEU A 162 7.49 -5.71 7.75
C LEU A 162 6.62 -5.05 6.71
N THR A 163 5.33 -4.91 7.02
CA THR A 163 4.41 -4.09 6.25
C THR A 163 3.80 -3.04 7.18
N HIS A 164 3.84 -1.78 6.75
CA HIS A 164 3.23 -0.67 7.48
C HIS A 164 2.60 0.32 6.52
N THR A 165 1.39 0.79 6.84
CA THR A 165 0.69 1.81 6.04
C THR A 165 0.73 3.15 6.77
N VAL A 166 1.41 4.10 6.17
CA VAL A 166 1.36 5.51 6.58
C VAL A 166 0.05 6.10 6.08
N VAL A 167 -0.87 6.37 7.00
CA VAL A 167 -2.21 6.85 6.67
C VAL A 167 -2.16 8.32 6.26
N ASP A 168 -2.72 8.62 5.07
CA ASP A 168 -3.04 9.99 4.66
C ASP A 168 -4.48 10.30 5.08
N ALA A 169 -4.65 11.26 5.97
CA ALA A 169 -5.96 11.61 6.51
C ALA A 169 -6.96 12.04 5.43
N ALA A 170 -6.49 12.72 4.38
CA ALA A 170 -7.35 13.14 3.27
C ALA A 170 -7.81 11.93 2.44
N LYS A 171 -6.89 11.02 2.09
CA LYS A 171 -7.22 9.77 1.36
C LYS A 171 -8.13 8.88 2.19
N ALA A 172 -7.84 8.68 3.47
CA ALA A 172 -8.65 7.86 4.37
C ALA A 172 -10.08 8.41 4.52
N SER A 173 -10.22 9.74 4.62
CA SER A 173 -11.53 10.40 4.67
C SER A 173 -12.29 10.24 3.34
N ALA A 174 -11.62 10.40 2.20
CA ALA A 174 -12.21 10.19 0.89
C ALA A 174 -12.66 8.73 0.68
N ALA A 175 -11.83 7.77 1.07
CA ALA A 175 -12.16 6.35 1.01
C ALA A 175 -13.37 6.00 1.91
N ALA A 176 -13.39 6.52 3.14
CA ALA A 176 -14.52 6.34 4.05
C ALA A 176 -15.82 6.94 3.47
N LYS A 177 -15.73 8.14 2.88
CA LYS A 177 -16.87 8.78 2.20
C LYS A 177 -17.33 7.94 1.00
N ALA A 178 -16.42 7.50 0.15
CA ALA A 178 -16.75 6.63 -1.00
C ALA A 178 -17.38 5.31 -0.58
N ALA A 179 -16.98 4.73 0.55
CA ALA A 179 -17.59 3.52 1.09
C ALA A 179 -19.01 3.74 1.63
N THR A 180 -19.30 4.94 2.16
CA THR A 180 -20.61 5.30 2.74
C THR A 180 -21.56 5.94 1.74
N THR A 181 -21.08 6.54 0.65
CA THR A 181 -21.90 7.13 -0.42
C THR A 181 -21.91 6.24 -1.66
N GLY A 182 -22.90 6.39 -2.50
CA GLY A 182 -22.98 5.70 -3.79
C GLY A 182 -22.91 6.67 -4.96
N ALA A 183 -22.91 6.12 -6.18
CA ALA A 183 -22.95 6.89 -7.42
C ALA A 183 -24.00 6.36 -8.38
N ILE A 184 -24.52 7.24 -9.26
CA ILE A 184 -25.42 6.88 -10.35
C ILE A 184 -24.77 7.33 -11.66
N GLN A 185 -24.48 6.37 -12.55
CA GLN A 185 -24.08 6.65 -13.92
C GLN A 185 -25.32 6.68 -14.80
N VAL A 186 -25.61 7.83 -15.38
CA VAL A 186 -26.82 8.06 -16.17
C VAL A 186 -26.49 8.19 -17.65
N THR A 187 -27.31 7.54 -18.47
CA THR A 187 -27.34 7.72 -19.93
C THR A 187 -28.75 8.00 -20.38
N ALA A 188 -28.90 8.89 -21.35
CA ALA A 188 -30.22 9.21 -21.93
C ALA A 188 -30.18 9.24 -23.45
N SER A 189 -31.27 8.84 -24.06
CA SER A 189 -31.51 9.01 -25.50
C SER A 189 -32.82 9.80 -25.68
N PRO A 190 -32.76 10.96 -26.36
CA PRO A 190 -31.60 11.59 -26.96
C PRO A 190 -30.62 12.14 -25.86
N ALA A 191 -29.36 12.30 -26.23
CA ALA A 191 -28.35 12.83 -25.34
C ALA A 191 -28.66 14.29 -24.90
N ASN A 192 -27.94 14.76 -23.84
CA ASN A 192 -28.14 16.08 -23.25
C ASN A 192 -29.54 16.28 -22.64
N ALA A 193 -30.15 15.23 -22.10
CA ALA A 193 -31.32 15.37 -21.25
C ALA A 193 -30.86 15.90 -19.86
N GLU A 194 -31.57 16.85 -19.32
CA GLU A 194 -31.39 17.35 -17.95
C GLU A 194 -31.69 16.23 -16.94
N VAL A 195 -30.87 16.11 -15.92
CA VAL A 195 -31.06 15.16 -14.87
C VAL A 195 -31.27 15.88 -13.54
N TRP A 196 -32.37 15.56 -12.91
CA TRP A 196 -32.76 16.06 -11.59
C TRP A 196 -32.76 14.87 -10.62
N ILE A 197 -32.16 15.05 -9.48
CA ILE A 197 -32.13 14.04 -8.40
C ILE A 197 -32.84 14.65 -7.20
N ASP A 198 -33.88 14.00 -6.73
CA ASP A 198 -34.73 14.46 -5.60
C ASP A 198 -35.23 15.89 -5.79
N GLY A 199 -35.56 16.27 -7.01
CA GLY A 199 -36.04 17.59 -7.36
C GLY A 199 -34.97 18.67 -7.56
N VAL A 200 -33.69 18.33 -7.42
CA VAL A 200 -32.55 19.24 -7.62
C VAL A 200 -31.86 18.95 -8.94
N TYR A 201 -31.68 19.99 -9.77
CA TYR A 201 -30.91 19.87 -11.02
C TYR A 201 -29.45 19.55 -10.74
N GLN A 202 -28.93 18.49 -11.36
CA GLN A 202 -27.57 18.00 -11.16
C GLN A 202 -26.69 18.13 -12.42
N GLY A 203 -27.28 18.25 -13.60
CA GLY A 203 -26.52 18.32 -14.86
C GLY A 203 -27.25 17.60 -15.99
N ASN A 204 -26.51 17.25 -17.06
CA ASN A 204 -27.06 16.62 -18.27
C ASN A 204 -26.46 15.22 -18.47
N ALA A 205 -27.27 14.28 -18.94
CA ALA A 205 -26.84 12.93 -19.36
C ALA A 205 -26.11 12.98 -20.73
N PRO A 206 -25.03 12.20 -20.97
CA PRO A 206 -24.48 11.18 -20.04
C PRO A 206 -23.56 11.80 -18.97
N GLN A 207 -23.73 11.39 -17.72
CA GLN A 207 -22.92 11.85 -16.59
C GLN A 207 -22.97 10.84 -15.44
N THR A 208 -21.93 10.89 -14.58
CA THR A 208 -21.91 10.16 -13.29
C THR A 208 -22.07 11.16 -12.16
N PHE A 209 -23.05 10.92 -11.30
CA PHE A 209 -23.33 11.68 -10.09
C PHE A 209 -22.85 10.85 -8.90
N SER A 210 -21.87 11.36 -8.17
CA SER A 210 -21.27 10.72 -7.00
C SER A 210 -21.78 11.35 -5.70
N ASP A 211 -21.32 10.81 -4.57
CA ASP A 211 -21.60 11.31 -3.23
C ASP A 211 -23.09 11.28 -2.82
N LEU A 212 -23.86 10.39 -3.43
CA LEU A 212 -25.27 10.21 -3.09
C LEU A 212 -25.41 9.37 -1.83
N ALA A 213 -26.31 9.75 -0.93
CA ALA A 213 -26.63 8.96 0.26
C ALA A 213 -27.19 7.59 -0.15
N PRO A 214 -26.88 6.50 0.59
CA PRO A 214 -27.58 5.23 0.37
C PRO A 214 -29.08 5.39 0.62
N GLY A 215 -29.88 4.79 -0.25
CA GLY A 215 -31.34 4.88 -0.15
C GLY A 215 -32.02 5.10 -1.49
N THR A 216 -33.31 5.39 -1.42
CA THR A 216 -34.14 5.60 -2.58
C THR A 216 -34.07 7.06 -3.05
N HIS A 217 -33.71 7.27 -4.31
CA HIS A 217 -33.66 8.58 -4.97
C HIS A 217 -34.64 8.64 -6.16
N ALA A 218 -35.28 9.79 -6.33
CA ALA A 218 -36.11 10.07 -7.49
C ALA A 218 -35.27 10.75 -8.58
N LEU A 219 -35.09 10.07 -9.72
CA LEU A 219 -34.43 10.62 -10.89
C LEU A 219 -35.50 11.14 -11.87
N GLU A 220 -35.42 12.40 -12.22
CA GLU A 220 -36.27 12.98 -13.27
C GLU A 220 -35.42 13.44 -14.44
N PHE A 221 -35.86 13.08 -15.64
CA PHE A 221 -35.20 13.41 -16.89
C PHE A 221 -36.09 14.36 -17.67
N ARG A 222 -35.54 15.50 -18.08
CA ARG A 222 -36.25 16.53 -18.85
C ARG A 222 -35.49 16.90 -20.11
N LYS A 223 -36.17 17.08 -21.20
CA LYS A 223 -35.61 17.62 -22.43
C LYS A 223 -36.72 18.31 -23.24
N SER A 224 -36.38 19.49 -23.80
CA SER A 224 -37.34 20.24 -24.62
C SER A 224 -37.84 19.40 -25.80
N GLY A 225 -39.16 19.35 -25.99
CA GLY A 225 -39.85 18.53 -27.02
C GLY A 225 -40.02 17.07 -26.63
N TYR A 226 -39.73 16.69 -25.38
CA TYR A 226 -39.88 15.32 -24.88
C TYR A 226 -40.68 15.33 -23.57
N SER A 227 -41.46 14.30 -23.37
CA SER A 227 -42.17 14.09 -22.11
C SER A 227 -41.19 13.75 -20.99
N PRO A 228 -41.27 14.38 -19.81
CA PRO A 228 -40.40 14.09 -18.69
C PRO A 228 -40.62 12.67 -18.17
N ILE A 229 -39.54 12.00 -17.75
CA ILE A 229 -39.58 10.65 -17.17
C ILE A 229 -39.02 10.69 -15.75
N THR A 230 -39.76 10.12 -14.82
CA THR A 230 -39.30 9.93 -13.46
C THR A 230 -39.02 8.45 -13.17
N LYS A 231 -37.88 8.13 -12.56
CA LYS A 231 -37.51 6.79 -12.11
C LYS A 231 -37.10 6.83 -10.64
N SER A 232 -37.60 5.90 -9.85
CA SER A 232 -37.13 5.65 -8.49
C SER A 232 -35.99 4.62 -8.56
N VAL A 233 -34.87 4.90 -7.94
CA VAL A 233 -33.68 4.05 -7.89
C VAL A 233 -33.15 3.93 -6.47
N ASN A 234 -32.57 2.76 -6.14
CA ASN A 234 -31.98 2.55 -4.82
C ASN A 234 -30.44 2.59 -4.94
N VAL A 235 -29.83 3.56 -4.29
CA VAL A 235 -28.38 3.75 -4.22
C VAL A 235 -27.83 2.93 -3.06
N THR A 236 -26.76 2.20 -3.31
CA THR A 236 -26.02 1.45 -2.29
C THR A 236 -24.65 2.07 -2.07
N GLY A 237 -24.23 2.24 -0.84
CA GLY A 237 -22.90 2.74 -0.49
C GLY A 237 -21.79 1.90 -1.15
N GLY A 238 -20.73 2.56 -1.61
CA GLY A 238 -19.60 1.97 -2.31
C GLY A 238 -19.89 1.43 -3.71
N LYS A 239 -21.10 1.66 -4.27
CA LYS A 239 -21.48 1.12 -5.58
C LYS A 239 -21.93 2.20 -6.55
N THR A 240 -21.65 1.95 -7.84
CA THR A 240 -22.19 2.77 -8.93
C THR A 240 -23.37 2.04 -9.60
N LEU A 241 -24.54 2.65 -9.55
CA LEU A 241 -25.74 2.18 -10.23
C LEU A 241 -25.77 2.75 -11.65
N LYS A 242 -25.97 1.90 -12.67
CA LYS A 242 -26.15 2.33 -14.06
C LYS A 242 -27.63 2.49 -14.39
N VAL A 243 -28.00 3.65 -14.90
CA VAL A 243 -29.37 3.98 -15.29
C VAL A 243 -29.38 4.49 -16.71
N SER A 244 -30.21 3.84 -17.57
CA SER A 244 -30.41 4.27 -18.93
C SER A 244 -31.89 4.61 -19.13
N VAL A 245 -32.17 5.71 -19.85
CA VAL A 245 -33.54 6.13 -20.21
C VAL A 245 -33.62 6.48 -21.68
N VAL A 246 -34.81 6.25 -22.24
CA VAL A 246 -35.18 6.71 -23.59
C VAL A 246 -36.38 7.63 -23.41
N LEU A 247 -36.22 8.92 -23.76
CA LEU A 247 -37.27 9.90 -23.73
C LEU A 247 -38.11 9.79 -25.00
N VAL A 248 -39.41 9.92 -24.86
CA VAL A 248 -40.35 9.95 -25.99
C VAL A 248 -40.75 11.38 -26.30
N THR A 249 -40.90 11.71 -27.55
CA THR A 249 -41.33 13.04 -28.00
C THR A 249 -42.70 13.36 -27.42
N ASP A 250 -42.85 14.59 -26.96
CA ASP A 250 -44.13 15.08 -26.48
C ASP A 250 -45.06 15.28 -27.69
N ALA A 251 -46.11 14.46 -27.79
CA ALA A 251 -47.12 14.56 -28.86
C ALA A 251 -47.86 15.91 -28.83
N SER A 252 -47.84 16.60 -27.69
CA SER A 252 -48.41 17.94 -27.56
C SER A 252 -47.53 19.06 -28.13
N ALA A 253 -46.26 18.76 -28.45
CA ALA A 253 -45.33 19.73 -29.04
C ALA A 253 -45.42 19.85 -30.56
N VAL A 254 -46.34 19.12 -31.22
CA VAL A 254 -46.69 19.38 -32.59
C VAL A 254 -47.58 20.63 -32.62
N GLN A 255 -46.94 21.76 -32.44
CA GLN A 255 -47.58 23.04 -32.50
C GLN A 255 -48.01 23.29 -33.92
N GLU A 256 -49.30 23.50 -34.08
CA GLU A 256 -49.93 24.07 -35.27
C GLU A 256 -49.08 25.23 -35.81
N THR A 257 -48.52 25.04 -36.98
CA THR A 257 -48.12 26.18 -37.79
C THR A 257 -49.38 27.01 -38.01
N PRO A 258 -49.39 28.31 -37.66
CA PRO A 258 -50.54 29.13 -37.94
C PRO A 258 -50.74 29.13 -39.46
N ALA A 259 -51.89 28.57 -39.91
CA ALA A 259 -52.30 28.63 -41.29
C ALA A 259 -52.40 30.12 -41.70
N SER A 260 -51.57 30.51 -42.63
CA SER A 260 -51.71 31.78 -43.34
C SER A 260 -53.11 31.89 -43.85
N PRO A 261 -53.86 33.00 -43.71
CA PRO A 261 -55.17 33.16 -44.23
C PRO A 261 -55.10 33.35 -45.77
N GLY A 262 -55.26 32.32 -46.52
CA GLY A 262 -55.38 32.33 -47.99
C GLY A 262 -56.73 31.76 -48.44
N PHE A 263 -57.63 32.65 -48.75
CA PHE A 263 -58.77 32.59 -49.58
C PHE A 263 -59.32 31.21 -50.11
N GLY A 264 -60.55 30.94 -49.72
CA GLY A 264 -61.65 30.47 -50.63
C GLY A 264 -61.66 29.01 -51.04
N GLY A 265 -62.72 28.31 -50.66
CA GLY A 265 -63.17 27.11 -51.42
C GLY A 265 -63.96 26.12 -50.57
N MET A 266 -65.21 26.01 -50.90
CA MET A 266 -66.24 25.14 -50.31
C MET A 266 -65.89 23.64 -50.21
N ALA A 267 -66.49 23.05 -49.24
CA ALA A 267 -67.24 21.78 -49.26
C ALA A 267 -66.52 20.49 -48.79
N ALA A 268 -67.35 19.85 -48.04
CA ALA A 268 -67.53 18.41 -47.81
C ALA A 268 -66.96 17.78 -46.60
N GLY A 269 -67.87 17.51 -45.67
CA GLY A 269 -67.67 16.72 -44.48
C GLY A 269 -67.30 15.25 -44.74
N VAL A 270 -66.48 14.72 -43.91
CA VAL A 270 -66.47 13.28 -43.60
C VAL A 270 -66.26 13.11 -42.14
N ALA A 271 -67.26 12.60 -41.46
CA ALA A 271 -67.17 12.09 -40.10
C ALA A 271 -66.29 10.85 -40.10
N LEU A 272 -65.34 10.78 -39.19
CA LEU A 272 -64.62 9.53 -38.90
C LEU A 272 -64.56 9.28 -37.40
N THR A 273 -65.16 8.17 -37.12
CA THR A 273 -65.43 7.45 -35.86
C THR A 273 -64.25 7.21 -34.99
N ALA A 274 -64.51 7.31 -33.68
CA ALA A 274 -63.68 6.89 -32.60
C ALA A 274 -63.26 5.40 -32.74
N GLY A 275 -61.98 5.16 -32.79
CA GLY A 275 -61.37 3.83 -32.65
C GLY A 275 -60.88 3.57 -31.23
N SER A 276 -61.65 2.80 -30.49
CA SER A 276 -61.31 2.29 -29.17
C SER A 276 -60.12 1.33 -29.26
N VAL A 277 -59.04 1.59 -28.61
CA VAL A 277 -57.97 0.62 -28.43
C VAL A 277 -58.23 -0.15 -27.14
N LEU A 278 -58.55 -1.42 -27.32
CA LEU A 278 -58.74 -2.41 -26.26
C LEU A 278 -57.42 -2.66 -25.52
N LEU A 279 -57.44 -2.48 -24.22
CA LEU A 279 -56.41 -2.98 -23.32
C LEU A 279 -56.54 -4.50 -23.18
N TYR A 280 -55.55 -5.24 -23.67
CA TYR A 280 -55.46 -6.67 -23.42
C TYR A 280 -54.70 -6.91 -22.11
N ILE A 281 -55.43 -7.20 -21.01
CA ILE A 281 -54.88 -7.61 -19.72
C ILE A 281 -54.73 -9.14 -19.75
N ASN A 282 -53.50 -9.62 -19.86
CA ASN A 282 -53.22 -11.05 -19.73
C ASN A 282 -53.04 -11.42 -18.25
N ARG A 283 -54.10 -11.94 -17.66
CA ARG A 283 -54.18 -12.49 -16.30
C ARG A 283 -53.77 -13.96 -16.34
N ARG A 284 -52.50 -14.28 -16.02
CA ARG A 284 -52.15 -15.68 -15.70
C ARG A 284 -52.47 -15.97 -14.24
N LYS A 285 -53.44 -16.82 -14.05
CA LYS A 285 -53.74 -17.52 -12.78
C LYS A 285 -52.68 -18.60 -12.58
N ASN A 286 -52.07 -18.59 -11.41
CA ASN A 286 -51.42 -19.78 -10.84
C ASN A 286 -52.30 -20.31 -9.71
N LEU A 287 -52.65 -21.55 -9.78
CA LEU A 287 -53.18 -22.46 -8.75
C LEU A 287 -52.73 -23.89 -9.11
N PRO A 288 -52.57 -24.75 -8.19
CA PRO A 288 -52.39 -24.66 -6.72
C PRO A 288 -50.94 -24.91 -6.26
#